data_62d8900821f96f7d3abd0eb6332d8605
#
_entry.id   62d8900821f96f7d3abd0eb6332d8605
#
_cell.length_a   1.000
_cell.length_b   1.000
_cell.length_c   1.000
_cell.angle_alpha   90.00
_cell.angle_beta   90.00
_cell.angle_gamma   90.00
#
_symmetry.space_group_name_H-M   'P 1'
#
loop_
_entity.id
_entity.type
_entity.pdbx_description
1 polymer ?
#
loop_
_entity_poly.entity_id
_entity_poly.type
_entity_poly.pdbx_seq_one_letter_code
_entity_poly.pdbx_strand_id
1 'polypeptide(L)'
;MCKFIQLTTNNLFTNLHYIPLIWKNYTKYFKYLQDDFSDNDINILSLVEKTVPYFWIIIDNKNQYMGFVFLDNFVGNNNALYSAELTTCFEKHAWGDFTKYSAKIFLEKCFKDFGFKKIKALIFPDNFRVKTLLKASGFNYETTLKSETLRGGKPQDIEIYSLYKTTSEVKHGNIHNSCI
;
A
#
# COMPACT_ATOMS: atom_id res chain seq x y z
N MET A 1 10.37 6.33 14.66
CA MET A 1 9.63 5.04 14.76
C MET A 1 8.21 5.30 14.33
N CYS A 2 7.61 4.39 13.54
CA CYS A 2 6.21 4.50 13.11
C CYS A 2 5.37 3.41 13.78
N LYS A 3 4.07 3.65 13.89
CA LYS A 3 3.07 2.68 14.34
C LYS A 3 1.96 2.61 13.31
N PHE A 4 1.35 1.43 13.15
CA PHE A 4 0.21 1.19 12.27
C PHE A 4 -0.99 0.82 13.15
N ILE A 5 -2.03 1.64 13.11
CA ILE A 5 -3.31 1.34 13.75
C ILE A 5 -4.18 0.69 12.70
N GLN A 6 -4.37 -0.63 12.80
CA GLN A 6 -5.27 -1.38 11.92
C GLN A 6 -6.71 -1.05 12.28
N LEU A 7 -7.48 -0.59 11.31
CA LEU A 7 -8.92 -0.40 11.50
C LEU A 7 -9.64 -1.73 11.28
N THR A 8 -10.58 -1.99 12.15
CA THR A 8 -11.45 -3.17 12.14
C THR A 8 -12.87 -2.73 12.46
N THR A 9 -13.86 -3.56 12.18
CA THR A 9 -15.25 -3.30 12.57
C THR A 9 -15.40 -3.02 14.08
N ASN A 10 -14.55 -3.65 14.90
CA ASN A 10 -14.64 -3.52 16.37
C ASN A 10 -14.01 -2.22 16.91
N ASN A 11 -13.04 -1.62 16.20
CA ASN A 11 -12.34 -0.43 16.69
C ASN A 11 -12.55 0.82 15.82
N LEU A 12 -13.34 0.73 14.76
CA LEU A 12 -13.59 1.85 13.87
C LEU A 12 -14.17 3.04 14.62
N PHE A 13 -15.17 2.82 15.47
CA PHE A 13 -15.84 3.87 16.24
C PHE A 13 -14.88 4.61 17.19
N THR A 14 -13.94 3.92 17.81
CA THR A 14 -12.94 4.54 18.71
C THR A 14 -11.90 5.34 17.94
N ASN A 15 -11.77 5.13 16.64
CA ASN A 15 -10.81 5.78 15.75
C ASN A 15 -11.44 6.79 14.78
N LEU A 16 -12.73 7.13 14.95
CA LEU A 16 -13.44 8.07 14.06
C LEU A 16 -12.78 9.47 13.99
N HIS A 17 -12.06 9.87 15.02
CA HIS A 17 -11.32 11.14 15.04
C HIS A 17 -10.24 11.25 13.97
N TYR A 18 -9.78 10.12 13.38
CA TYR A 18 -8.86 10.12 12.26
C TYR A 18 -9.55 10.32 10.90
N ILE A 19 -10.86 10.08 10.79
CA ILE A 19 -11.59 10.20 9.50
C ILE A 19 -11.42 11.58 8.86
N PRO A 20 -11.56 12.71 9.58
CA PRO A 20 -11.32 14.03 8.99
C PRO A 20 -9.87 14.23 8.51
N LEU A 21 -8.89 13.62 9.19
CA LEU A 21 -7.47 13.68 8.79
C LEU A 21 -7.21 12.88 7.52
N ILE A 22 -7.78 11.68 7.43
CA ILE A 22 -7.73 10.84 6.25
C ILE A 22 -8.36 11.58 5.07
N TRP A 23 -9.57 12.16 5.26
CA TRP A 23 -10.25 12.94 4.24
C TRP A 23 -9.42 14.11 3.73
N LYS A 24 -8.89 14.92 4.63
CA LYS A 24 -8.03 16.05 4.29
C LYS A 24 -6.79 15.62 3.50
N ASN A 25 -6.18 14.50 3.89
CA ASN A 25 -5.00 13.98 3.21
C ASN A 25 -5.36 13.42 1.83
N TYR A 26 -6.46 12.65 1.75
CA TYR A 26 -6.96 12.08 0.52
C TYR A 26 -7.29 13.15 -0.53
N THR A 27 -8.08 14.17 -0.16
CA THR A 27 -8.50 15.25 -1.07
C THR A 27 -7.32 16.08 -1.57
N LYS A 28 -6.30 16.28 -0.73
CA LYS A 28 -5.09 17.00 -1.11
C LYS A 28 -4.31 16.35 -2.24
N TYR A 29 -4.36 15.01 -2.32
CA TYR A 29 -3.64 14.23 -3.32
C TYR A 29 -4.58 13.50 -4.31
N PHE A 30 -5.84 13.93 -4.35
CA PHE A 30 -6.91 13.38 -5.16
C PHE A 30 -6.49 13.01 -6.58
N LYS A 31 -5.81 13.93 -7.26
CA LYS A 31 -5.34 13.75 -8.65
C LYS A 31 -4.40 12.56 -8.88
N TYR A 32 -3.83 11.99 -7.81
CA TYR A 32 -2.96 10.80 -7.88
C TYR A 32 -3.62 9.54 -7.34
N LEU A 33 -4.78 9.68 -6.73
CA LEU A 33 -5.53 8.60 -6.08
C LEU A 33 -6.78 8.21 -6.87
N GLN A 34 -7.23 9.08 -7.77
CA GLN A 34 -8.47 8.89 -8.51
C GLN A 34 -8.34 9.25 -9.98
N ASP A 35 -9.28 8.73 -10.76
CA ASP A 35 -9.55 9.02 -12.15
C ASP A 35 -10.98 9.58 -12.32
N ASP A 36 -11.40 9.82 -13.56
CA ASP A 36 -12.72 10.37 -13.86
C ASP A 36 -13.87 9.37 -13.63
N PHE A 37 -13.56 8.08 -13.43
CA PHE A 37 -14.55 7.02 -13.16
C PHE A 37 -14.73 6.75 -11.67
N SER A 38 -13.88 7.37 -10.84
CA SER A 38 -14.02 7.30 -9.40
C SER A 38 -15.24 8.11 -8.94
N ASP A 39 -15.96 7.62 -7.95
CA ASP A 39 -17.11 8.32 -7.39
C ASP A 39 -16.73 9.74 -6.94
N ASN A 40 -17.38 10.75 -7.51
CA ASN A 40 -17.14 12.17 -7.18
C ASN A 40 -17.46 12.50 -5.71
N ASP A 41 -18.38 11.74 -5.10
CA ASP A 41 -18.79 11.87 -3.71
C ASP A 41 -18.16 10.79 -2.83
N ILE A 42 -16.81 10.68 -2.84
CA ILE A 42 -16.16 9.69 -2.00
C ILE A 42 -16.44 9.98 -0.53
N ASN A 43 -17.23 9.11 0.04
CA ASN A 43 -17.36 9.02 1.48
C ASN A 43 -16.16 8.24 2.03
N ILE A 44 -15.22 8.94 2.64
CA ILE A 44 -14.03 8.32 3.25
C ILE A 44 -14.39 7.24 4.26
N LEU A 45 -15.49 7.40 4.99
CA LEU A 45 -15.96 6.36 5.90
C LEU A 45 -16.34 5.09 5.13
N SER A 46 -17.05 5.23 4.02
CA SER A 46 -17.37 4.08 3.15
C SER A 46 -16.13 3.42 2.54
N LEU A 47 -15.11 4.22 2.16
CA LEU A 47 -13.84 3.66 1.70
C LEU A 47 -13.19 2.82 2.81
N VAL A 48 -13.12 3.35 4.02
CA VAL A 48 -12.56 2.64 5.19
C VAL A 48 -13.37 1.38 5.48
N GLU A 49 -14.71 1.47 5.52
CA GLU A 49 -15.59 0.33 5.78
C GLU A 49 -15.45 -0.79 4.73
N LYS A 50 -15.28 -0.44 3.46
CA LYS A 50 -15.07 -1.41 2.37
C LYS A 50 -13.71 -2.09 2.43
N THR A 51 -12.70 -1.46 3.03
CA THR A 51 -11.33 -1.95 3.04
C THR A 51 -10.90 -2.58 4.37
N VAL A 52 -11.66 -2.40 5.48
CA VAL A 52 -11.36 -3.10 6.73
C VAL A 52 -11.45 -4.63 6.54
N PRO A 53 -10.58 -5.44 7.15
CA PRO A 53 -9.54 -5.07 8.11
C PRO A 53 -8.20 -4.65 7.49
N TYR A 54 -8.16 -4.38 6.20
CA TYR A 54 -6.93 -4.06 5.46
C TYR A 54 -6.72 -2.55 5.26
N PHE A 55 -7.14 -1.77 6.25
CA PHE A 55 -6.90 -0.33 6.33
C PHE A 55 -6.11 0.02 7.59
N TRP A 56 -5.05 0.81 7.46
CA TRP A 56 -4.21 1.25 8.58
C TRP A 56 -3.99 2.74 8.56
N ILE A 57 -4.06 3.34 9.74
CA ILE A 57 -3.60 4.69 10.01
C ILE A 57 -2.13 4.62 10.39
N ILE A 58 -1.32 5.53 9.85
CA ILE A 58 0.10 5.64 10.15
C ILE A 58 0.31 6.82 11.09
N ILE A 59 0.92 6.56 12.24
CA ILE A 59 1.28 7.56 13.23
C ILE A 59 2.76 7.47 13.60
N ASP A 60 3.31 8.58 14.09
CA ASP A 60 4.67 8.62 14.62
C ASP A 60 4.72 8.18 16.10
N ASN A 61 5.91 8.29 16.73
CA ASN A 61 6.11 7.97 18.14
C ASN A 61 5.45 8.97 19.12
N LYS A 62 5.01 10.13 18.62
CA LYS A 62 4.25 11.14 19.37
C LYS A 62 2.74 11.03 19.16
N ASN A 63 2.29 9.96 18.49
CA ASN A 63 0.92 9.72 18.06
C ASN A 63 0.38 10.76 17.06
N GLN A 64 1.27 11.47 16.35
CA GLN A 64 0.88 12.40 15.31
C GLN A 64 0.51 11.62 14.04
N TYR A 65 -0.60 12.01 13.41
CA TYR A 65 -1.03 11.45 12.12
C TYR A 65 -0.02 11.75 11.02
N MET A 66 0.43 10.70 10.32
CA MET A 66 1.43 10.78 9.26
C MET A 66 0.88 10.36 7.90
N GLY A 67 -0.26 9.66 7.87
CA GLY A 67 -0.87 9.18 6.65
C GLY A 67 -1.72 7.93 6.87
N PHE A 68 -2.07 7.30 5.76
CA PHE A 68 -2.79 6.03 5.77
C PHE A 68 -2.27 5.10 4.69
N VAL A 69 -2.59 3.81 4.83
CA VAL A 69 -2.33 2.77 3.85
C VAL A 69 -3.47 1.76 3.89
N PHE A 70 -3.85 1.25 2.73
CA PHE A 70 -4.77 0.12 2.65
C PHE A 70 -4.38 -0.83 1.52
N LEU A 71 -4.93 -2.03 1.60
CA LEU A 71 -4.81 -3.07 0.59
C LEU A 71 -6.20 -3.42 0.07
N ASP A 72 -6.29 -3.60 -1.24
CA ASP A 72 -7.51 -4.03 -1.93
C ASP A 72 -7.17 -4.93 -3.13
N ASN A 73 -8.15 -5.21 -4.00
CA ASN A 73 -7.99 -6.01 -5.22
C ASN A 73 -7.20 -7.31 -4.99
N PHE A 74 -7.66 -8.07 -3.98
CA PHE A 74 -7.00 -9.31 -3.57
C PHE A 74 -7.13 -10.40 -4.63
N VAL A 75 -6.02 -11.08 -4.89
CA VAL A 75 -5.99 -12.34 -5.65
C VAL A 75 -5.66 -13.47 -4.69
N GLY A 76 -6.48 -14.50 -4.69
CA GLY A 76 -6.34 -15.64 -3.81
C GLY A 76 -7.66 -16.38 -3.61
N ASN A 77 -7.73 -17.13 -2.55
CA ASN A 77 -8.92 -17.85 -2.12
C ASN A 77 -9.08 -17.78 -0.59
N ASN A 78 -10.09 -18.44 -0.04
CA ASN A 78 -10.38 -18.41 1.40
C ASN A 78 -9.24 -18.95 2.28
N ASN A 79 -8.31 -19.74 1.72
CA ASN A 79 -7.23 -20.36 2.47
C ASN A 79 -5.90 -19.62 2.34
N ALA A 80 -5.70 -18.86 1.23
CA ALA A 80 -4.46 -18.16 0.98
C ALA A 80 -4.66 -16.94 0.07
N LEU A 81 -4.16 -15.79 0.51
CA LEU A 81 -4.05 -14.59 -0.31
C LEU A 81 -2.72 -14.60 -1.05
N TYR A 82 -2.76 -14.46 -2.38
CA TYR A 82 -1.56 -14.44 -3.21
C TYR A 82 -1.02 -13.02 -3.39
N SER A 83 -1.87 -12.10 -3.83
CA SER A 83 -1.48 -10.71 -4.03
C SER A 83 -2.56 -9.72 -3.60
N ALA A 84 -2.13 -8.47 -3.40
CA ALA A 84 -3.02 -7.33 -3.16
C ALA A 84 -2.45 -6.09 -3.86
N GLU A 85 -3.30 -5.10 -4.07
CA GLU A 85 -2.91 -3.77 -4.49
C GLU A 85 -2.74 -2.87 -3.27
N LEU A 86 -1.69 -2.06 -3.30
CA LEU A 86 -1.29 -1.16 -2.23
C LEU A 86 -1.64 0.27 -2.61
N THR A 87 -2.48 0.91 -1.81
CA THR A 87 -2.69 2.35 -1.85
C THR A 87 -2.16 2.99 -0.59
N THR A 88 -1.39 4.07 -0.72
CA THR A 88 -0.84 4.80 0.42
C THR A 88 -0.85 6.31 0.17
N CYS A 89 -1.11 7.07 1.23
CA CYS A 89 -1.07 8.51 1.19
C CYS A 89 -0.43 9.07 2.46
N PHE A 90 0.69 9.78 2.32
CA PHE A 90 1.42 10.38 3.44
C PHE A 90 1.23 11.89 3.48
N GLU A 91 1.14 12.44 4.68
CA GLU A 91 1.22 13.89 4.88
C GLU A 91 2.59 14.44 4.43
N LYS A 92 2.61 15.72 3.98
CA LYS A 92 3.85 16.34 3.46
C LYS A 92 5.01 16.29 4.46
N HIS A 93 4.73 16.46 5.73
CA HIS A 93 5.77 16.46 6.78
C HIS A 93 6.33 15.05 7.08
N ALA A 94 5.66 14.00 6.61
CA ALA A 94 6.12 12.63 6.72
C ALA A 94 7.06 12.20 5.59
N TRP A 95 7.20 13.01 4.51
CA TRP A 95 8.01 12.61 3.36
C TRP A 95 9.49 12.51 3.70
N GLY A 96 10.17 11.61 3.02
CA GLY A 96 11.59 11.33 3.22
C GLY A 96 11.84 10.05 3.99
N ASP A 97 12.68 10.10 5.00
CA ASP A 97 13.13 8.90 5.71
C ASP A 97 12.02 8.21 6.51
N PHE A 98 11.07 8.99 7.08
CA PHE A 98 9.91 8.41 7.76
C PHE A 98 9.08 7.56 6.79
N THR A 99 8.78 8.08 5.60
CA THR A 99 8.00 7.34 4.59
C THR A 99 8.72 6.07 4.15
N LYS A 100 10.03 6.14 3.87
CA LYS A 100 10.83 4.96 3.49
C LYS A 100 10.84 3.90 4.58
N TYR A 101 11.05 4.33 5.83
CA TYR A 101 11.03 3.44 6.99
C TYR A 101 9.66 2.78 7.18
N SER A 102 8.58 3.58 7.11
CA SER A 102 7.21 3.08 7.24
C SER A 102 6.87 2.08 6.14
N ALA A 103 7.24 2.38 4.88
CA ALA A 103 7.01 1.47 3.76
C ALA A 103 7.70 0.12 4.00
N LYS A 104 8.96 0.11 4.42
CA LYS A 104 9.70 -1.12 4.74
C LYS A 104 8.97 -1.96 5.80
N ILE A 105 8.61 -1.36 6.93
CA ILE A 105 7.93 -2.08 8.03
C ILE A 105 6.57 -2.62 7.58
N PHE A 106 5.79 -1.82 6.81
CA PHE A 106 4.49 -2.26 6.32
C PHE A 106 4.60 -3.42 5.34
N LEU A 107 5.55 -3.38 4.40
CA LEU A 107 5.77 -4.45 3.43
C LEU A 107 6.24 -5.74 4.11
N GLU A 108 7.13 -5.65 5.12
CA GLU A 108 7.49 -6.80 5.94
C GLU A 108 6.26 -7.42 6.61
N LYS A 109 5.35 -6.59 7.15
CA LYS A 109 4.08 -7.03 7.72
C LYS A 109 3.21 -7.74 6.67
N CYS A 110 3.09 -7.21 5.46
CA CYS A 110 2.32 -7.83 4.38
C CYS A 110 2.79 -9.26 4.09
N PHE A 111 4.10 -9.47 4.03
CA PHE A 111 4.67 -10.78 3.70
C PHE A 111 4.70 -11.76 4.88
N LYS A 112 4.90 -11.27 6.10
CA LYS A 112 5.01 -12.12 7.30
C LYS A 112 3.65 -12.44 7.90
N ASP A 113 2.82 -11.41 8.15
CA ASP A 113 1.60 -11.55 8.93
C ASP A 113 0.42 -12.01 8.05
N PHE A 114 0.33 -11.48 6.81
CA PHE A 114 -0.76 -11.83 5.89
C PHE A 114 -0.38 -12.89 4.86
N GLY A 115 0.90 -13.23 4.76
CA GLY A 115 1.36 -14.31 3.89
C GLY A 115 1.34 -14.01 2.40
N PHE A 116 1.16 -12.75 1.98
CA PHE A 116 1.20 -12.35 0.57
C PHE A 116 2.48 -12.82 -0.11
N LYS A 117 2.39 -13.15 -1.38
CA LYS A 117 3.54 -13.47 -2.24
C LYS A 117 3.93 -12.30 -3.13
N LYS A 118 2.98 -11.40 -3.41
CA LYS A 118 3.15 -10.26 -4.28
C LYS A 118 2.34 -9.06 -3.75
N ILE A 119 2.94 -7.87 -3.75
CA ILE A 119 2.23 -6.60 -3.57
C ILE A 119 2.38 -5.79 -4.84
N LYS A 120 1.27 -5.27 -5.36
CA LYS A 120 1.23 -4.40 -6.54
C LYS A 120 0.96 -2.96 -6.13
N ALA A 121 1.43 -2.02 -6.93
CA ALA A 121 1.05 -0.62 -6.87
C ALA A 121 0.79 -0.11 -8.28
N LEU A 122 -0.38 0.50 -8.49
CA LEU A 122 -0.80 1.12 -9.73
C LEU A 122 -0.65 2.63 -9.57
N ILE A 123 0.07 3.26 -10.48
CA ILE A 123 0.37 4.69 -10.38
C ILE A 123 0.25 5.41 -11.71
N PHE A 124 -0.16 6.66 -11.66
CA PHE A 124 -0.05 7.56 -12.82
C PHE A 124 1.43 7.85 -13.12
N PRO A 125 1.84 7.91 -14.41
CA PRO A 125 3.24 8.13 -14.80
C PRO A 125 3.86 9.43 -14.27
N ASP A 126 3.05 10.46 -14.00
CA ASP A 126 3.48 11.75 -13.45
C ASP A 126 3.64 11.77 -11.92
N ASN A 127 3.34 10.66 -11.23
CA ASN A 127 3.54 10.52 -9.78
C ASN A 127 4.98 10.13 -9.44
N PHE A 128 5.93 11.01 -9.75
CA PHE A 128 7.37 10.74 -9.58
C PHE A 128 7.78 10.43 -8.13
N ARG A 129 7.05 10.97 -7.14
CA ARG A 129 7.35 10.74 -5.72
C ARG A 129 7.06 9.29 -5.31
N VAL A 130 5.89 8.81 -5.66
CA VAL A 130 5.52 7.41 -5.39
C VAL A 130 6.42 6.48 -6.17
N LYS A 131 6.73 6.80 -7.42
CA LYS A 131 7.68 6.05 -8.25
C LYS A 131 9.06 5.90 -7.57
N THR A 132 9.58 7.00 -7.02
CA THR A 132 10.85 6.98 -6.27
C THR A 132 10.76 6.14 -4.99
N LEU A 133 9.65 6.25 -4.25
CA LEU A 133 9.42 5.45 -3.05
C LEU A 133 9.32 3.96 -3.36
N LEU A 134 8.57 3.59 -4.39
CA LEU A 134 8.40 2.20 -4.81
C LEU A 134 9.76 1.57 -5.17
N LYS A 135 10.56 2.25 -5.99
CA LYS A 135 11.91 1.80 -6.35
C LYS A 135 12.81 1.65 -5.12
N ALA A 136 12.80 2.63 -4.21
CA ALA A 136 13.56 2.58 -2.96
C ALA A 136 13.09 1.47 -2.01
N SER A 137 11.85 1.00 -2.15
CA SER A 137 11.25 -0.10 -1.38
C SER A 137 11.40 -1.47 -2.05
N GLY A 138 12.13 -1.54 -3.19
CA GLY A 138 12.41 -2.78 -3.89
C GLY A 138 11.36 -3.22 -4.91
N PHE A 139 10.36 -2.38 -5.21
CA PHE A 139 9.42 -2.67 -6.28
C PHE A 139 10.11 -2.59 -7.66
N ASN A 140 9.77 -3.52 -8.53
CA ASN A 140 10.17 -3.52 -9.93
C ASN A 140 9.00 -3.08 -10.80
N TYR A 141 9.32 -2.32 -11.84
CA TYR A 141 8.36 -2.00 -12.90
C TYR A 141 7.98 -3.27 -13.65
N GLU A 142 6.67 -3.51 -13.84
CA GLU A 142 6.18 -4.65 -14.63
C GLU A 142 5.74 -4.24 -16.02
N THR A 143 4.85 -3.25 -16.11
CA THR A 143 4.25 -2.84 -17.38
C THR A 143 3.59 -1.47 -17.28
N THR A 144 3.20 -0.93 -18.44
CA THR A 144 2.30 0.22 -18.57
C THR A 144 1.05 -0.19 -19.32
N LEU A 145 -0.09 -0.02 -18.70
CA LEU A 145 -1.39 -0.09 -19.34
C LEU A 145 -1.64 1.22 -20.09
N LYS A 146 -1.74 1.15 -21.41
CA LYS A 146 -1.88 2.33 -22.25
C LYS A 146 -3.33 2.80 -22.31
N SER A 147 -3.54 4.11 -22.08
CA SER A 147 -4.87 4.74 -22.11
C SER A 147 -5.90 3.99 -21.24
N GLU A 148 -5.44 3.51 -20.07
CA GLU A 148 -6.22 2.62 -19.19
C GLU A 148 -7.42 3.34 -18.57
N THR A 149 -7.29 4.65 -18.34
CA THR A 149 -8.34 5.44 -17.71
C THR A 149 -8.39 6.85 -18.26
N LEU A 150 -9.29 7.68 -17.71
CA LEU A 150 -9.37 9.11 -18.01
C LEU A 150 -9.06 9.94 -16.77
N ARG A 151 -8.39 11.09 -16.98
CA ARG A 151 -8.20 12.09 -15.94
C ARG A 151 -8.33 13.49 -16.54
N GLY A 152 -9.40 14.20 -16.13
CA GLY A 152 -9.79 15.48 -16.73
C GLY A 152 -10.19 15.31 -18.20
N GLY A 153 -10.91 14.26 -18.55
CA GLY A 153 -11.35 13.92 -19.90
C GLY A 153 -10.24 13.46 -20.86
N LYS A 154 -9.01 13.25 -20.36
CA LYS A 154 -7.86 12.84 -21.18
C LYS A 154 -7.41 11.42 -20.84
N PRO A 155 -7.14 10.58 -21.87
CA PRO A 155 -6.59 9.25 -21.64
C PRO A 155 -5.30 9.30 -20.81
N GLN A 156 -5.20 8.41 -19.84
CA GLN A 156 -4.05 8.26 -18.94
C GLN A 156 -3.54 6.84 -18.97
N ASP A 157 -2.21 6.73 -19.01
CA ASP A 157 -1.55 5.46 -18.79
C ASP A 157 -1.52 5.14 -17.29
N ILE A 158 -1.47 3.85 -16.95
CA ILE A 158 -1.21 3.37 -15.59
C ILE A 158 0.05 2.51 -15.60
N GLU A 159 1.03 2.85 -14.78
CA GLU A 159 2.23 2.03 -14.57
C GLU A 159 2.00 1.07 -13.41
N ILE A 160 2.35 -0.19 -13.61
CA ILE A 160 2.27 -1.25 -12.59
C ILE A 160 3.67 -1.54 -12.07
N TYR A 161 3.80 -1.46 -10.76
CA TYR A 161 4.99 -1.86 -10.02
C TYR A 161 4.66 -3.01 -9.08
N SER A 162 5.57 -3.95 -8.91
CA SER A 162 5.35 -5.10 -8.02
C SER A 162 6.56 -5.41 -7.18
N LEU A 163 6.28 -5.85 -5.96
CA LEU A 163 7.25 -6.41 -5.03
C LEU A 163 6.85 -7.85 -4.71
N TYR A 164 7.80 -8.76 -4.88
CA TYR A 164 7.63 -10.18 -4.56
C TYR A 164 8.28 -10.51 -3.22
N LYS A 165 7.67 -11.43 -2.48
CA LYS A 165 8.28 -12.01 -1.30
C LYS A 165 9.57 -12.72 -1.71
N THR A 166 10.71 -12.27 -1.18
CA THR A 166 11.98 -12.95 -1.41
C THR A 166 11.95 -14.30 -0.68
N THR A 167 12.07 -15.38 -1.44
CA THR A 167 12.30 -16.71 -0.87
C THR A 167 13.76 -16.74 -0.42
N SER A 168 14.01 -16.70 0.89
CA SER A 168 15.34 -17.03 1.39
C SER A 168 15.61 -18.47 1.00
N GLU A 169 16.56 -18.71 0.07
CA GLU A 169 17.08 -20.04 -0.20
C GLU A 169 17.61 -20.62 1.10
N VAL A 170 16.96 -21.63 1.62
CA VAL A 170 17.53 -22.51 2.64
C VAL A 170 18.68 -23.22 1.93
N LYS A 171 19.90 -22.74 2.12
CA LYS A 171 21.11 -23.49 1.74
C LYS A 171 21.07 -24.79 2.53
N HIS A 172 20.58 -25.86 1.90
CA HIS A 172 20.81 -27.20 2.37
C HIS A 172 22.32 -27.45 2.27
N GLY A 173 22.96 -27.43 3.42
CA GLY A 173 24.34 -27.87 3.54
C GLY A 173 24.44 -29.29 3.00
N ASN A 174 25.25 -29.46 1.97
CA ASN A 174 25.67 -30.77 1.49
C ASN A 174 26.36 -31.51 2.63
N ILE A 175 25.67 -32.46 3.23
CA ILE A 175 26.31 -33.48 4.07
C ILE A 175 26.98 -34.44 3.10
N HIS A 176 28.26 -34.24 2.92
CA HIS A 176 29.13 -35.28 2.33
C HIS A 176 29.18 -36.48 3.31
N ASN A 177 28.40 -37.49 3.04
CA ASN A 177 28.65 -38.80 3.60
C ASN A 177 29.75 -39.47 2.76
N SER A 178 30.98 -39.36 3.22
CA SER A 178 32.05 -40.29 2.84
C SER A 178 31.84 -41.57 3.63
N CYS A 179 31.36 -42.62 2.94
CA CYS A 179 31.45 -43.97 3.44
C CYS A 179 32.78 -44.58 2.92
N ILE A 180 33.55 -45.05 3.86
CA ILE A 180 34.63 -46.02 3.69
C ILE A 180 34.00 -47.43 3.65
#